data_5ad3537a5e4ed4f69f608f3db5c4c18c
#
_entry.id   5ad3537a5e4ed4f69f608f3db5c4c18c
#
_cell.length_a   1.000
_cell.length_b   1.000
_cell.length_c   1.000
_cell.angle_alpha   90.00
_cell.angle_beta   90.00
_cell.angle_gamma   90.00
#
_symmetry.space_group_name_H-M   'P 1'
#
loop_
_entity.id
_entity.type
_entity.pdbx_description
1 polymer ?
#
loop_
_entity_poly.entity_id
_entity_poly.type
_entity_poly.pdbx_seq_one_letter_code
_entity_poly.pdbx_strand_id
1 'polypeptide(L)'
;MVTVRGTPRKVENLMWSRLKTLLEMIRFSHTVFALPFALLSAVMCWTVPDSQGLVPPFSAPKLLGIVLCMVFARSAARAFNRLADRRMDAENPRTAARHIPAGELPLSSAVWFTVLNCVMFVVATLLFLPNQLPLILSLPVLGLLGLYSYTKRFTSLAHFYLGASLLLAPVCTWIALRGEILQQNILDIVPAVVLGLIVMFWVGGFDIIYACQDTEFDRQAKLKSIPARFGVRGALRIAAVSHMLMIVAMVGLAFVSQLNALLGLTYYITVAAVAVLLTVEHCLVKPDDLGRVNIAFFQVNAIISIGLFLIVSLDLLNN
;
A
#
# COMPACT_ATOMS: atom_id res chain seq x y z
N MET A 1 10.17 -4.90 52.22
CA MET A 1 9.29 -4.93 51.06
C MET A 1 9.05 -3.47 50.60
N VAL A 2 9.91 -2.93 49.73
CA VAL A 2 9.86 -1.52 49.28
C VAL A 2 9.23 -1.49 47.90
N THR A 3 7.96 -1.10 47.85
CA THR A 3 7.23 -0.83 46.58
C THR A 3 7.67 0.52 46.04
N VAL A 4 8.56 0.54 45.05
CA VAL A 4 8.91 1.74 44.29
C VAL A 4 7.74 2.08 43.36
N ARG A 5 6.79 2.88 43.83
CA ARG A 5 5.80 3.56 42.98
C ARG A 5 6.52 4.66 42.18
N GLY A 6 6.79 4.42 40.90
CA GLY A 6 7.27 5.47 39.99
C GLY A 6 6.27 6.64 39.97
N THR A 7 6.77 7.87 39.99
CA THR A 7 5.94 9.09 39.93
C THR A 7 5.15 9.13 38.61
N PRO A 8 3.88 9.61 38.59
CA PRO A 8 3.01 9.66 37.42
C PRO A 8 3.67 10.27 36.18
N ARG A 9 4.44 11.34 36.31
CA ARG A 9 5.20 12.00 35.24
C ARG A 9 6.23 11.09 34.56
N LYS A 10 6.88 10.19 35.32
CA LYS A 10 7.91 9.29 34.76
C LYS A 10 7.26 8.17 33.92
N VAL A 11 6.08 7.71 34.30
CA VAL A 11 5.28 6.72 33.55
C VAL A 11 4.68 7.35 32.29
N GLU A 12 4.20 8.58 32.39
CA GLU A 12 3.63 9.33 31.27
C GLU A 12 4.69 9.62 30.19
N ASN A 13 5.88 10.08 30.58
CA ASN A 13 6.99 10.28 29.64
C ASN A 13 7.45 8.99 28.96
N LEU A 14 7.42 7.86 29.68
CA LEU A 14 7.77 6.56 29.12
C LEU A 14 6.70 6.07 28.12
N MET A 15 5.43 6.34 28.39
CA MET A 15 4.32 5.99 27.50
C MET A 15 4.36 6.81 26.20
N TRP A 16 4.58 8.12 26.29
CA TRP A 16 4.74 9.00 25.13
C TRP A 16 5.95 8.64 24.28
N SER A 17 7.10 8.32 24.89
CA SER A 17 8.29 7.89 24.15
C SER A 17 8.04 6.57 23.39
N ARG A 18 7.37 5.60 24.02
CA ARG A 18 7.02 4.33 23.38
C ARG A 18 6.04 4.52 22.22
N LEU A 19 5.02 5.37 22.38
CA LEU A 19 4.08 5.68 21.31
C LEU A 19 4.80 6.34 20.13
N LYS A 20 5.68 7.29 20.39
CA LYS A 20 6.51 7.91 19.35
C LYS A 20 7.35 6.87 18.59
N THR A 21 8.05 6.00 19.32
CA THR A 21 8.84 4.92 18.73
C THR A 21 7.98 3.95 17.89
N LEU A 22 6.76 3.62 18.34
CA LEU A 22 5.81 2.80 17.57
C LEU A 22 5.37 3.49 16.27
N LEU A 23 5.07 4.78 16.31
CA LEU A 23 4.70 5.58 15.13
C LEU A 23 5.88 5.72 14.15
N GLU A 24 7.09 5.91 14.65
CA GLU A 24 8.32 5.93 13.85
C GLU A 24 8.58 4.56 13.20
N MET A 25 8.37 3.46 13.93
CA MET A 25 8.51 2.09 13.43
C MET A 25 7.65 1.83 12.19
N ILE A 26 6.40 2.31 12.17
CA ILE A 26 5.49 2.12 11.04
C ILE A 26 5.77 3.07 9.87
N ARG A 27 6.64 4.08 10.04
CA ARG A 27 6.98 5.10 9.04
C ARG A 27 5.72 5.63 8.34
N PHE A 28 4.93 6.40 9.05
CA PHE A 28 3.62 6.91 8.57
C PHE A 28 3.71 7.64 7.22
N SER A 29 4.86 8.29 6.93
CA SER A 29 5.13 8.97 5.65
C SER A 29 4.92 8.08 4.41
N HIS A 30 5.09 6.76 4.53
CA HIS A 30 4.83 5.85 3.41
C HIS A 30 3.33 5.54 3.17
N THR A 31 2.41 6.10 3.98
CA THR A 31 0.95 6.02 3.74
C THR A 31 0.57 6.69 2.42
N VAL A 32 1.41 7.61 1.94
CA VAL A 32 1.27 8.30 0.66
C VAL A 32 1.19 7.36 -0.55
N PHE A 33 1.63 6.10 -0.44
CA PHE A 33 1.59 5.17 -1.57
C PHE A 33 0.26 4.45 -1.77
N ALA A 34 -0.53 4.24 -0.73
CA ALA A 34 -1.77 3.45 -0.84
C ALA A 34 -3.04 4.29 -0.61
N LEU A 35 -2.99 5.24 0.33
CA LEU A 35 -4.16 6.07 0.66
C LEU A 35 -4.70 6.88 -0.53
N PRO A 36 -3.87 7.51 -1.39
CA PRO A 36 -4.38 8.22 -2.56
C PRO A 36 -5.21 7.34 -3.49
N PHE A 37 -4.85 6.06 -3.67
CA PHE A 37 -5.61 5.14 -4.54
C PHE A 37 -6.91 4.65 -3.89
N ALA A 38 -6.94 4.49 -2.56
CA ALA A 38 -8.20 4.25 -1.86
C ALA A 38 -9.15 5.45 -1.99
N LEU A 39 -8.62 6.67 -1.83
CA LEU A 39 -9.40 7.90 -1.99
C LEU A 39 -9.85 8.12 -3.44
N LEU A 40 -9.00 7.84 -4.44
CA LEU A 40 -9.38 7.89 -5.84
C LEU A 40 -10.51 6.90 -6.14
N SER A 41 -10.40 5.67 -5.65
CA SER A 41 -11.48 4.68 -5.77
C SER A 41 -12.77 5.15 -5.10
N ALA A 42 -12.69 5.86 -3.97
CA ALA A 42 -13.85 6.45 -3.32
C ALA A 42 -14.49 7.56 -4.17
N VAL A 43 -13.69 8.44 -4.77
CA VAL A 43 -14.19 9.46 -5.70
C VAL A 43 -14.86 8.78 -6.90
N MET A 44 -14.22 7.78 -7.51
CA MET A 44 -14.84 7.01 -8.60
C MET A 44 -16.18 6.39 -8.17
N CYS A 45 -16.29 5.84 -6.95
CA CYS A 45 -17.56 5.28 -6.46
C CYS A 45 -18.68 6.32 -6.37
N TRP A 46 -18.33 7.58 -6.11
CA TRP A 46 -19.30 8.70 -5.98
C TRP A 46 -19.48 9.52 -7.26
N THR A 47 -18.84 9.15 -8.37
CA THR A 47 -18.97 9.84 -9.67
C THR A 47 -19.42 8.87 -10.77
N VAL A 48 -19.05 7.59 -10.67
CA VAL A 48 -19.37 6.59 -11.69
C VAL A 48 -20.79 6.06 -11.49
N PRO A 49 -21.70 6.19 -12.48
CA PRO A 49 -23.02 5.61 -12.42
C PRO A 49 -22.96 4.08 -12.45
N ASP A 50 -23.96 3.43 -11.86
CA ASP A 50 -24.18 2.00 -11.98
C ASP A 50 -24.86 1.63 -13.32
N SER A 51 -25.23 0.36 -13.50
CA SER A 51 -25.95 -0.12 -14.68
C SER A 51 -27.36 0.47 -14.87
N GLN A 52 -27.90 1.15 -13.83
CA GLN A 52 -29.19 1.85 -13.85
C GLN A 52 -29.03 3.38 -13.99
N GLY A 53 -27.80 3.86 -14.12
CA GLY A 53 -27.47 5.28 -14.19
C GLY A 53 -27.47 5.99 -12.82
N LEU A 54 -27.54 5.24 -11.70
CA LEU A 54 -27.57 5.80 -10.35
C LEU A 54 -26.15 5.92 -9.80
N VAL A 55 -25.87 7.04 -9.14
CA VAL A 55 -24.60 7.29 -8.45
C VAL A 55 -24.82 7.22 -6.94
N PRO A 56 -24.05 6.42 -6.18
CA PRO A 56 -24.15 6.39 -4.73
C PRO A 56 -23.92 7.77 -4.12
N PRO A 57 -24.72 8.20 -3.13
CA PRO A 57 -24.55 9.50 -2.50
C PRO A 57 -23.25 9.53 -1.67
N PHE A 58 -22.61 10.70 -1.62
CA PHE A 58 -21.46 10.93 -0.73
C PHE A 58 -21.82 10.66 0.73
N SER A 59 -20.93 10.01 1.45
CA SER A 59 -21.09 9.68 2.87
C SER A 59 -19.80 9.95 3.65
N ALA A 60 -19.81 10.99 4.47
CA ALA A 60 -18.67 11.34 5.34
C ALA A 60 -18.32 10.23 6.35
N PRO A 61 -19.27 9.52 7.01
CA PRO A 61 -18.92 8.36 7.84
C PRO A 61 -18.23 7.24 7.07
N LYS A 62 -18.65 6.93 5.83
CA LYS A 62 -17.99 5.91 5.02
C LYS A 62 -16.59 6.35 4.59
N LEU A 63 -16.38 7.64 4.26
CA LEU A 63 -15.05 8.19 4.00
C LEU A 63 -14.14 8.06 5.23
N LEU A 64 -14.63 8.40 6.42
CA LEU A 64 -13.90 8.18 7.66
C LEU A 64 -13.55 6.70 7.85
N GLY A 65 -14.49 5.80 7.58
CA GLY A 65 -14.27 4.35 7.61
C GLY A 65 -13.12 3.91 6.69
N ILE A 66 -13.07 4.41 5.45
CA ILE A 66 -11.96 4.13 4.52
C ILE A 66 -10.63 4.58 5.10
N VAL A 67 -10.53 5.82 5.58
CA VAL A 67 -9.29 6.37 6.16
C VAL A 67 -8.84 5.55 7.38
N LEU A 68 -9.75 5.22 8.28
CA LEU A 68 -9.46 4.42 9.47
C LEU A 68 -9.02 2.99 9.10
N CYS A 69 -9.70 2.34 8.15
CA CYS A 69 -9.30 1.02 7.65
C CYS A 69 -7.89 1.08 7.04
N MET A 70 -7.58 2.08 6.22
CA MET A 70 -6.24 2.24 5.63
C MET A 70 -5.16 2.44 6.69
N VAL A 71 -5.41 3.27 7.70
CA VAL A 71 -4.46 3.52 8.81
C VAL A 71 -4.22 2.24 9.61
N PHE A 72 -5.27 1.56 10.05
CA PHE A 72 -5.15 0.40 10.92
C PHE A 72 -4.61 -0.83 10.19
N ALA A 73 -5.10 -1.15 8.97
CA ALA A 73 -4.60 -2.27 8.18
C ALA A 73 -3.10 -2.11 7.89
N ARG A 74 -2.68 -0.90 7.47
CA ARG A 74 -1.28 -0.60 7.21
C ARG A 74 -0.42 -0.68 8.47
N SER A 75 -0.89 -0.12 9.58
CA SER A 75 -0.17 -0.18 10.86
C SER A 75 0.01 -1.61 11.35
N ALA A 76 -1.05 -2.43 11.25
CA ALA A 76 -1.01 -3.85 11.57
C ALA A 76 -0.02 -4.60 10.68
N ALA A 77 -0.12 -4.46 9.35
CA ALA A 77 0.76 -5.13 8.38
C ALA A 77 2.23 -4.75 8.59
N ARG A 78 2.51 -3.47 8.84
CA ARG A 78 3.87 -2.96 9.05
C ARG A 78 4.48 -3.46 10.37
N ALA A 79 3.71 -3.40 11.45
CA ALA A 79 4.14 -3.89 12.76
C ALA A 79 4.35 -5.41 12.72
N PHE A 80 3.44 -6.15 12.09
CA PHE A 80 3.58 -7.60 11.90
C PHE A 80 4.83 -7.94 11.08
N ASN A 81 5.10 -7.21 10.00
CA ASN A 81 6.32 -7.42 9.20
C ASN A 81 7.58 -7.23 10.06
N ARG A 82 7.64 -6.21 10.96
CA ARG A 82 8.75 -6.02 11.88
C ARG A 82 8.92 -7.18 12.86
N LEU A 83 7.80 -7.75 13.33
CA LEU A 83 7.82 -8.92 14.20
C LEU A 83 8.30 -10.17 13.48
N ALA A 84 7.79 -10.42 12.26
CA ALA A 84 8.14 -11.58 11.44
C ALA A 84 9.61 -11.57 11.01
N ASP A 85 10.13 -10.40 10.63
CA ASP A 85 11.45 -10.26 10.06
C ASP A 85 12.56 -9.90 11.08
N ARG A 86 12.24 -9.78 12.38
CA ARG A 86 13.15 -9.27 13.42
C ARG A 86 14.53 -9.93 13.46
N ARG A 87 14.61 -11.25 13.18
CA ARG A 87 15.88 -11.98 13.15
C ARG A 87 16.69 -11.63 11.91
N MET A 88 16.07 -11.66 10.74
CA MET A 88 16.70 -11.26 9.47
C MET A 88 17.10 -9.77 9.47
N ASP A 89 16.26 -8.91 10.09
CA ASP A 89 16.57 -7.50 10.25
C ASP A 89 17.81 -7.26 11.12
N ALA A 90 18.03 -8.10 12.15
CA ALA A 90 19.23 -8.02 13.00
C ALA A 90 20.53 -8.43 12.27
N GLU A 91 20.42 -9.35 11.31
CA GLU A 91 21.57 -9.85 10.53
C GLU A 91 21.90 -8.94 9.34
N ASN A 92 20.97 -8.14 8.84
CA ASN A 92 21.19 -7.23 7.71
C ASN A 92 21.73 -5.87 8.20
N PRO A 93 22.97 -5.46 7.80
CA PRO A 93 23.57 -4.18 8.21
C PRO A 93 22.68 -2.96 7.97
N ARG A 94 21.86 -2.97 6.89
CA ARG A 94 20.95 -1.87 6.54
C ARG A 94 19.75 -1.76 7.50
N THR A 95 19.36 -2.85 8.14
CA THR A 95 18.15 -2.92 8.98
C THR A 95 18.40 -3.25 10.44
N ALA A 96 19.64 -3.57 10.84
CA ALA A 96 20.03 -3.90 12.21
C ALA A 96 19.71 -2.74 13.21
N ALA A 97 19.76 -1.50 12.74
CA ALA A 97 19.43 -0.31 13.53
C ALA A 97 17.89 -0.06 13.68
N ARG A 98 17.02 -0.99 13.25
CA ARG A 98 15.58 -0.88 13.46
C ARG A 98 15.22 -1.10 14.92
N HIS A 99 14.14 -0.45 15.40
CA HIS A 99 13.77 -0.37 16.82
C HIS A 99 13.66 -1.73 17.56
N ILE A 100 13.18 -2.82 16.90
CA ILE A 100 13.09 -4.15 17.53
C ILE A 100 14.47 -4.83 17.59
N PRO A 101 15.23 -4.97 16.49
CA PRO A 101 16.60 -5.51 16.55
C PRO A 101 17.54 -4.70 17.46
N ALA A 102 17.43 -3.38 17.46
CA ALA A 102 18.23 -2.49 18.30
C ALA A 102 17.86 -2.55 19.80
N GLY A 103 16.79 -3.26 20.18
CA GLY A 103 16.34 -3.34 21.58
C GLY A 103 15.61 -2.10 22.09
N GLU A 104 15.34 -1.11 21.25
CA GLU A 104 14.64 0.14 21.61
C GLU A 104 13.15 -0.09 21.89
N LEU A 105 12.54 -1.11 21.28
CA LEU A 105 11.13 -1.46 21.43
C LEU A 105 10.98 -2.90 21.92
N PRO A 106 10.35 -3.13 23.10
CA PRO A 106 10.03 -4.47 23.58
C PRO A 106 9.12 -5.23 22.59
N LEU A 107 9.40 -6.51 22.41
CA LEU A 107 8.62 -7.39 21.53
C LEU A 107 7.13 -7.40 21.89
N SER A 108 6.81 -7.43 23.20
CA SER A 108 5.43 -7.39 23.70
C SER A 108 4.69 -6.13 23.25
N SER A 109 5.34 -4.97 23.27
CA SER A 109 4.74 -3.72 22.81
C SER A 109 4.40 -3.75 21.32
N ALA A 110 5.28 -4.32 20.49
CA ALA A 110 5.03 -4.48 19.06
C ALA A 110 3.89 -5.48 18.78
N VAL A 111 3.81 -6.58 19.55
CA VAL A 111 2.70 -7.55 19.46
C VAL A 111 1.37 -6.89 19.81
N TRP A 112 1.29 -6.23 20.98
CA TRP A 112 0.08 -5.53 21.40
C TRP A 112 -0.36 -4.46 20.42
N PHE A 113 0.59 -3.69 19.87
CA PHE A 113 0.29 -2.70 18.84
C PHE A 113 -0.29 -3.35 17.58
N THR A 114 0.27 -4.48 17.14
CA THR A 114 -0.24 -5.24 15.99
C THR A 114 -1.67 -5.72 16.23
N VAL A 115 -1.92 -6.38 17.37
CA VAL A 115 -3.24 -6.90 17.73
C VAL A 115 -4.26 -5.76 17.83
N LEU A 116 -3.91 -4.66 18.52
CA LEU A 116 -4.78 -3.50 18.62
C LEU A 116 -5.19 -2.95 17.24
N ASN A 117 -4.21 -2.79 16.32
CA ASN A 117 -4.52 -2.30 14.99
C ASN A 117 -5.36 -3.29 14.17
N CYS A 118 -5.18 -4.60 14.33
CA CYS A 118 -6.05 -5.60 13.72
C CYS A 118 -7.49 -5.49 14.24
N VAL A 119 -7.68 -5.35 15.54
CA VAL A 119 -9.01 -5.18 16.15
C VAL A 119 -9.65 -3.87 15.67
N MET A 120 -8.91 -2.76 15.70
CA MET A 120 -9.40 -1.46 15.25
C MET A 120 -9.74 -1.45 13.75
N PHE A 121 -9.02 -2.21 12.93
CA PHE A 121 -9.37 -2.41 11.52
C PHE A 121 -10.74 -3.09 11.38
N VAL A 122 -10.98 -4.19 12.10
CA VAL A 122 -12.28 -4.88 12.10
C VAL A 122 -13.39 -3.94 12.60
N VAL A 123 -13.16 -3.21 13.69
CA VAL A 123 -14.13 -2.24 14.23
C VAL A 123 -14.45 -1.14 13.22
N ALA A 124 -13.44 -0.62 12.51
CA ALA A 124 -13.64 0.42 11.50
C ALA A 124 -14.53 -0.05 10.35
N THR A 125 -14.57 -1.35 10.03
CA THR A 125 -15.46 -1.89 8.99
C THR A 125 -16.94 -1.78 9.35
N LEU A 126 -17.29 -1.61 10.61
CA LEU A 126 -18.68 -1.41 11.06
C LEU A 126 -19.29 -0.09 10.55
N LEU A 127 -18.44 0.89 10.18
CA LEU A 127 -18.90 2.15 9.58
C LEU A 127 -19.55 1.98 8.20
N PHE A 128 -19.40 0.81 7.59
CA PHE A 128 -20.00 0.51 6.27
C PHE A 128 -21.36 -0.19 6.36
N LEU A 129 -21.84 -0.52 7.55
CA LEU A 129 -23.16 -1.14 7.71
C LEU A 129 -24.26 -0.24 7.09
N PRO A 130 -25.29 -0.81 6.45
CA PRO A 130 -25.65 -2.24 6.46
C PRO A 130 -24.85 -3.16 5.51
N ASN A 131 -23.92 -2.63 4.69
CA ASN A 131 -23.06 -3.46 3.87
C ASN A 131 -22.12 -4.31 4.74
N GLN A 132 -22.37 -5.62 4.82
CA GLN A 132 -21.60 -6.55 5.65
C GLN A 132 -20.31 -7.04 4.99
N LEU A 133 -20.10 -6.85 3.68
CA LEU A 133 -18.94 -7.35 2.95
C LEU A 133 -17.59 -6.90 3.56
N PRO A 134 -17.39 -5.61 3.94
CA PRO A 134 -16.16 -5.18 4.58
C PRO A 134 -15.85 -5.93 5.88
N LEU A 135 -16.88 -6.22 6.70
CA LEU A 135 -16.71 -6.97 7.94
C LEU A 135 -16.32 -8.42 7.66
N ILE A 136 -17.03 -9.10 6.76
CA ILE A 136 -16.77 -10.50 6.37
C ILE A 136 -15.36 -10.65 5.79
N LEU A 137 -14.94 -9.70 4.93
CA LEU A 137 -13.63 -9.73 4.27
C LEU A 137 -12.48 -9.23 5.13
N SER A 138 -12.74 -8.66 6.31
CA SER A 138 -11.71 -8.06 7.17
C SER A 138 -10.62 -9.07 7.58
N LEU A 139 -10.99 -10.27 8.03
CA LEU A 139 -10.03 -11.30 8.43
C LEU A 139 -9.25 -11.88 7.24
N PRO A 140 -9.87 -12.26 6.09
CA PRO A 140 -9.13 -12.60 4.88
C PRO A 140 -8.12 -11.53 4.45
N VAL A 141 -8.50 -10.25 4.48
CA VAL A 141 -7.60 -9.14 4.13
C VAL A 141 -6.41 -9.07 5.08
N LEU A 142 -6.64 -9.13 6.40
CA LEU A 142 -5.54 -9.15 7.37
C LEU A 142 -4.62 -10.37 7.18
N GLY A 143 -5.18 -11.53 6.85
CA GLY A 143 -4.42 -12.74 6.53
C GLY A 143 -3.52 -12.56 5.30
N LEU A 144 -4.05 -11.99 4.22
CA LEU A 144 -3.28 -11.66 3.01
C LEU A 144 -2.16 -10.66 3.30
N LEU A 145 -2.46 -9.60 4.05
CA LEU A 145 -1.45 -8.59 4.44
C LEU A 145 -0.34 -9.18 5.32
N GLY A 146 -0.70 -10.10 6.24
CA GLY A 146 0.28 -10.79 7.10
C GLY A 146 1.16 -11.76 6.32
N LEU A 147 0.59 -12.51 5.37
CA LEU A 147 1.30 -13.50 4.56
C LEU A 147 2.44 -12.87 3.76
N TYR A 148 2.34 -11.60 3.35
CA TYR A 148 3.42 -10.86 2.68
C TYR A 148 4.77 -11.00 3.39
N SER A 149 4.78 -10.94 4.73
CA SER A 149 6.01 -10.99 5.53
C SER A 149 6.80 -12.29 5.37
N TYR A 150 6.17 -13.34 4.85
CA TYR A 150 6.81 -14.64 4.64
C TYR A 150 7.17 -14.92 3.18
N THR A 151 6.67 -14.14 2.23
CA THR A 151 6.75 -14.44 0.79
C THR A 151 8.18 -14.58 0.28
N LYS A 152 9.12 -13.74 0.72
CA LYS A 152 10.56 -13.83 0.36
C LYS A 152 11.23 -15.15 0.77
N ARG A 153 10.62 -15.92 1.67
CA ARG A 153 11.16 -17.20 2.14
C ARG A 153 10.90 -18.33 1.16
N PHE A 154 9.84 -18.23 0.34
CA PHE A 154 9.42 -19.31 -0.56
C PHE A 154 9.24 -18.89 -2.03
N THR A 155 9.07 -17.60 -2.34
CA THR A 155 8.87 -17.14 -3.72
C THR A 155 9.61 -15.86 -4.07
N SER A 156 10.11 -15.74 -5.30
CA SER A 156 10.68 -14.51 -5.84
C SER A 156 9.61 -13.47 -6.25
N LEU A 157 8.32 -13.85 -6.24
CA LEU A 157 7.21 -12.95 -6.55
C LEU A 157 6.79 -12.06 -5.38
N ALA A 158 7.57 -12.00 -4.31
CA ALA A 158 7.28 -11.20 -3.11
C ALA A 158 6.98 -9.72 -3.42
N HIS A 159 7.64 -9.15 -4.43
CA HIS A 159 7.41 -7.77 -4.87
C HIS A 159 6.02 -7.58 -5.48
N PHE A 160 5.57 -8.51 -6.30
CA PHE A 160 4.21 -8.50 -6.86
C PHE A 160 3.17 -8.84 -5.80
N TYR A 161 3.52 -9.65 -4.79
CA TYR A 161 2.63 -9.88 -3.65
C TYR A 161 2.44 -8.61 -2.82
N LEU A 162 3.49 -7.80 -2.64
CA LEU A 162 3.35 -6.45 -2.04
C LEU A 162 2.42 -5.58 -2.89
N GLY A 163 2.61 -5.58 -4.20
CA GLY A 163 1.73 -4.87 -5.13
C GLY A 163 0.27 -5.35 -5.02
N ALA A 164 0.04 -6.66 -4.96
CA ALA A 164 -1.29 -7.25 -4.75
C ALA A 164 -1.89 -6.87 -3.39
N SER A 165 -1.06 -6.74 -2.34
CA SER A 165 -1.53 -6.25 -1.04
C SER A 165 -2.00 -4.80 -1.11
N LEU A 166 -1.36 -3.95 -1.94
CA LEU A 166 -1.78 -2.56 -2.12
C LEU A 166 -2.96 -2.43 -3.13
N LEU A 167 -3.10 -3.34 -4.09
CA LEU A 167 -4.27 -3.49 -4.95
C LEU A 167 -5.57 -3.60 -4.12
N LEU A 168 -5.50 -4.22 -2.95
CA LEU A 168 -6.66 -4.33 -2.06
C LEU A 168 -7.19 -2.95 -1.61
N ALA A 169 -6.39 -1.89 -1.63
CA ALA A 169 -6.85 -0.57 -1.19
C ALA A 169 -7.99 -0.03 -2.06
N PRO A 170 -7.87 0.12 -3.40
CA PRO A 170 -8.97 0.56 -4.24
C PRO A 170 -10.10 -0.49 -4.33
N VAL A 171 -9.80 -1.79 -4.36
CA VAL A 171 -10.80 -2.84 -4.49
C VAL A 171 -11.67 -2.94 -3.24
N CYS A 172 -11.07 -2.96 -2.04
CA CYS A 172 -11.84 -2.99 -0.79
C CYS A 172 -12.64 -1.71 -0.57
N THR A 173 -12.12 -0.54 -1.01
CA THR A 173 -12.88 0.71 -0.99
C THR A 173 -14.13 0.62 -1.85
N TRP A 174 -14.02 0.08 -3.06
CA TRP A 174 -15.16 -0.13 -3.97
C TRP A 174 -16.20 -1.06 -3.35
N ILE A 175 -15.76 -2.21 -2.82
CA ILE A 175 -16.64 -3.16 -2.13
C ILE A 175 -17.35 -2.50 -0.95
N ALA A 176 -16.64 -1.67 -0.19
CA ALA A 176 -17.20 -0.99 0.98
C ALA A 176 -18.28 0.04 0.62
N LEU A 177 -18.11 0.73 -0.49
CA LEU A 177 -19.04 1.79 -0.91
C LEU A 177 -20.19 1.29 -1.80
N ARG A 178 -19.94 0.27 -2.62
CA ARG A 178 -20.85 -0.23 -3.66
C ARG A 178 -21.27 -1.70 -3.47
N GLY A 179 -21.16 -2.23 -2.24
CA GLY A 179 -21.46 -3.64 -1.95
C GLY A 179 -22.86 -4.09 -2.33
N GLU A 180 -23.87 -3.23 -2.19
CA GLU A 180 -25.23 -3.54 -2.59
C GLU A 180 -25.38 -3.65 -4.12
N ILE A 181 -24.68 -2.79 -4.87
CA ILE A 181 -24.64 -2.83 -6.34
C ILE A 181 -23.91 -4.11 -6.80
N LEU A 182 -22.81 -4.46 -6.14
CA LEU A 182 -22.02 -5.68 -6.46
C LEU A 182 -22.82 -6.97 -6.26
N GLN A 183 -23.78 -7.02 -5.34
CA GLN A 183 -24.66 -8.17 -5.17
C GLN A 183 -25.63 -8.36 -6.35
N GLN A 184 -25.94 -7.29 -7.08
CA GLN A 184 -26.80 -7.32 -8.26
C GLN A 184 -25.99 -7.49 -9.55
N ASN A 185 -24.83 -6.84 -9.64
CA ASN A 185 -23.96 -6.86 -10.81
C ASN A 185 -22.47 -6.89 -10.37
N ILE A 186 -21.88 -8.07 -10.38
CA ILE A 186 -20.46 -8.26 -10.01
C ILE A 186 -19.50 -7.53 -10.95
N LEU A 187 -19.88 -7.24 -12.20
CA LEU A 187 -19.02 -6.52 -13.15
C LEU A 187 -18.86 -5.04 -12.79
N ASP A 188 -19.66 -4.52 -11.86
CA ASP A 188 -19.48 -3.16 -11.34
C ASP A 188 -18.10 -2.97 -10.68
N ILE A 189 -17.42 -4.04 -10.26
CA ILE A 189 -16.08 -3.99 -9.65
C ILE A 189 -14.95 -3.71 -10.66
N VAL A 190 -15.19 -3.82 -11.97
CA VAL A 190 -14.14 -3.75 -12.99
C VAL A 190 -13.27 -2.49 -12.89
N PRO A 191 -13.82 -1.27 -12.72
CA PRO A 191 -13.00 -0.07 -12.55
C PRO A 191 -12.00 -0.17 -11.39
N ALA A 192 -12.45 -0.69 -10.25
CA ALA A 192 -11.60 -0.85 -9.06
C ALA A 192 -10.52 -1.93 -9.25
N VAL A 193 -10.83 -3.01 -9.95
CA VAL A 193 -9.86 -4.07 -10.27
C VAL A 193 -8.79 -3.54 -11.21
N VAL A 194 -9.16 -2.81 -12.27
CA VAL A 194 -8.19 -2.20 -13.19
C VAL A 194 -7.32 -1.17 -12.46
N LEU A 195 -7.91 -0.30 -11.62
CA LEU A 195 -7.16 0.62 -10.77
C LEU A 195 -6.23 -0.15 -9.82
N GLY A 196 -6.69 -1.27 -9.27
CA GLY A 196 -5.88 -2.15 -8.44
C GLY A 196 -4.69 -2.76 -9.19
N LEU A 197 -4.88 -3.19 -10.44
CA LEU A 197 -3.79 -3.69 -11.30
C LEU A 197 -2.76 -2.60 -11.60
N ILE A 198 -3.18 -1.36 -11.83
CA ILE A 198 -2.29 -0.20 -11.94
C ILE A 198 -1.40 -0.11 -10.70
N VAL A 199 -2.00 -0.15 -9.50
CA VAL A 199 -1.28 -0.13 -8.22
C VAL A 199 -0.34 -1.32 -8.08
N MET A 200 -0.80 -2.52 -8.42
CA MET A 200 -0.01 -3.76 -8.29
C MET A 200 1.27 -3.70 -9.13
N PHE A 201 1.16 -3.32 -10.39
CA PHE A 201 2.31 -3.26 -11.28
C PHE A 201 3.25 -2.10 -10.93
N TRP A 202 2.71 -0.96 -10.54
CA TRP A 202 3.50 0.17 -10.07
C TRP A 202 4.32 -0.18 -8.82
N VAL A 203 3.66 -0.71 -7.79
CA VAL A 203 4.30 -1.09 -6.52
C VAL A 203 5.31 -2.22 -6.74
N GLY A 204 4.95 -3.23 -7.54
CA GLY A 204 5.86 -4.32 -7.90
C GLY A 204 7.14 -3.79 -8.55
N GLY A 205 7.01 -2.86 -9.49
CA GLY A 205 8.15 -2.25 -10.19
C GLY A 205 9.08 -1.48 -9.26
N PHE A 206 8.57 -0.52 -8.50
CA PHE A 206 9.42 0.29 -7.62
C PHE A 206 9.99 -0.51 -6.42
N ASP A 207 9.26 -1.53 -5.91
CA ASP A 207 9.78 -2.38 -4.83
C ASP A 207 10.91 -3.29 -5.32
N ILE A 208 10.86 -3.74 -6.58
CA ILE A 208 11.99 -4.45 -7.22
C ILE A 208 13.21 -3.53 -7.31
N ILE A 209 13.05 -2.27 -7.75
CA ILE A 209 14.14 -1.27 -7.81
C ILE A 209 14.74 -1.07 -6.41
N TYR A 210 13.88 -0.89 -5.41
CA TYR A 210 14.31 -0.69 -4.03
C TYR A 210 15.05 -1.91 -3.46
N ALA A 211 14.60 -3.12 -3.79
CA ALA A 211 15.19 -4.37 -3.32
C ALA A 211 16.59 -4.65 -3.93
N CYS A 212 16.97 -3.96 -5.01
CA CYS A 212 18.33 -4.08 -5.57
C CYS A 212 19.42 -3.73 -4.54
N GLN A 213 19.12 -2.90 -3.53
CA GLN A 213 20.04 -2.55 -2.44
C GLN A 213 20.37 -3.74 -1.52
N ASP A 214 19.48 -4.75 -1.44
CA ASP A 214 19.62 -5.92 -0.57
C ASP A 214 20.09 -7.17 -1.32
N THR A 215 20.47 -7.07 -2.61
CA THR A 215 20.74 -8.21 -3.49
C THR A 215 21.77 -9.18 -2.89
N GLU A 216 22.85 -8.67 -2.33
CA GLU A 216 23.93 -9.49 -1.77
C GLU A 216 23.49 -10.15 -0.46
N PHE A 217 22.84 -9.39 0.43
CA PHE A 217 22.28 -9.93 1.67
C PHE A 217 21.23 -11.01 1.39
N ASP A 218 20.29 -10.75 0.47
CA ASP A 218 19.23 -11.70 0.11
C ASP A 218 19.82 -13.03 -0.43
N ARG A 219 20.92 -12.96 -1.20
CA ARG A 219 21.62 -14.17 -1.68
C ARG A 219 22.27 -14.95 -0.54
N GLN A 220 22.99 -14.28 0.36
CA GLN A 220 23.67 -14.91 1.50
C GLN A 220 22.66 -15.52 2.48
N ALA A 221 21.55 -14.81 2.73
CA ALA A 221 20.45 -15.27 3.57
C ALA A 221 19.52 -16.30 2.88
N LYS A 222 19.80 -16.69 1.62
CA LYS A 222 18.98 -17.60 0.79
C LYS A 222 17.53 -17.15 0.63
N LEU A 223 17.29 -15.83 0.66
CA LEU A 223 15.97 -15.25 0.41
C LEU A 223 15.69 -15.21 -1.11
N LYS A 224 14.42 -15.40 -1.45
CA LYS A 224 13.99 -15.47 -2.85
C LYS A 224 13.45 -14.11 -3.30
N SER A 225 14.34 -13.14 -3.55
CA SER A 225 13.95 -11.88 -4.20
C SER A 225 14.27 -11.91 -5.71
N ILE A 226 13.62 -11.04 -6.49
CA ILE A 226 13.91 -10.89 -7.93
C ILE A 226 15.38 -10.48 -8.14
N PRO A 227 15.95 -9.49 -7.42
CA PRO A 227 17.36 -9.15 -7.56
C PRO A 227 18.33 -10.29 -7.18
N ALA A 228 18.01 -11.05 -6.13
CA ALA A 228 18.83 -12.20 -5.73
C ALA A 228 18.86 -13.28 -6.83
N ARG A 229 17.72 -13.51 -7.51
CA ARG A 229 17.58 -14.55 -8.54
C ARG A 229 18.10 -14.13 -9.90
N PHE A 230 17.81 -12.92 -10.38
CA PHE A 230 18.09 -12.46 -11.75
C PHE A 230 19.21 -11.43 -11.83
N GLY A 231 19.83 -11.06 -10.69
CA GLY A 231 20.79 -9.97 -10.59
C GLY A 231 20.16 -8.59 -10.76
N VAL A 232 20.93 -7.54 -10.48
CA VAL A 232 20.43 -6.15 -10.53
C VAL A 232 19.95 -5.77 -11.94
N ARG A 233 20.71 -6.12 -12.99
CA ARG A 233 20.31 -5.82 -14.39
C ARG A 233 19.00 -6.50 -14.79
N GLY A 234 18.83 -7.77 -14.41
CA GLY A 234 17.58 -8.51 -14.67
C GLY A 234 16.40 -7.93 -13.88
N ALA A 235 16.63 -7.57 -12.63
CA ALA A 235 15.63 -6.94 -11.77
C ALA A 235 15.14 -5.61 -12.33
N LEU A 236 16.03 -4.72 -12.77
CA LEU A 236 15.67 -3.44 -13.37
C LEU A 236 14.87 -3.61 -14.67
N ARG A 237 15.16 -4.63 -15.49
CA ARG A 237 14.34 -4.95 -16.68
C ARG A 237 12.94 -5.43 -16.30
N ILE A 238 12.81 -6.29 -15.30
CA ILE A 238 11.52 -6.76 -14.80
C ILE A 238 10.71 -5.60 -14.23
N ALA A 239 11.35 -4.69 -13.49
CA ALA A 239 10.73 -3.48 -12.98
C ALA A 239 10.21 -2.57 -14.13
N ALA A 240 11.00 -2.40 -15.20
CA ALA A 240 10.60 -1.62 -16.38
C ALA A 240 9.39 -2.24 -17.09
N VAL A 241 9.36 -3.57 -17.25
CA VAL A 241 8.19 -4.29 -17.79
C VAL A 241 6.97 -4.10 -16.90
N SER A 242 7.15 -4.16 -15.57
CA SER A 242 6.05 -3.92 -14.61
C SER A 242 5.47 -2.51 -14.76
N HIS A 243 6.32 -1.49 -14.85
CA HIS A 243 5.88 -0.11 -15.05
C HIS A 243 5.22 0.10 -16.45
N MET A 244 5.70 -0.58 -17.48
CA MET A 244 5.03 -0.58 -18.78
C MET A 244 3.63 -1.21 -18.70
N LEU A 245 3.47 -2.32 -17.98
CA LEU A 245 2.15 -2.93 -17.73
C LEU A 245 1.22 -2.00 -16.92
N MET A 246 1.77 -1.22 -15.98
CA MET A 246 1.03 -0.15 -15.31
C MET A 246 0.47 0.86 -16.32
N ILE A 247 1.29 1.38 -17.23
CA ILE A 247 0.84 2.35 -18.25
C ILE A 247 -0.23 1.73 -19.17
N VAL A 248 -0.04 0.48 -19.60
CA VAL A 248 -1.06 -0.25 -20.37
C VAL A 248 -2.37 -0.37 -19.61
N ALA A 249 -2.32 -0.69 -18.30
CA ALA A 249 -3.50 -0.75 -17.46
C ALA A 249 -4.16 0.62 -17.26
N MET A 250 -3.36 1.72 -17.15
CA MET A 250 -3.90 3.09 -17.12
C MET A 250 -4.62 3.43 -18.42
N VAL A 251 -4.03 3.14 -19.58
CA VAL A 251 -4.72 3.32 -20.86
C VAL A 251 -5.99 2.47 -20.90
N GLY A 252 -5.92 1.21 -20.45
CA GLY A 252 -7.07 0.31 -20.37
C GLY A 252 -8.20 0.82 -19.47
N LEU A 253 -7.89 1.54 -18.41
CA LEU A 253 -8.91 2.12 -17.51
C LEU A 253 -9.84 3.10 -18.25
N ALA A 254 -9.32 3.86 -19.20
CA ALA A 254 -10.12 4.78 -20.01
C ALA A 254 -11.10 4.07 -20.97
N PHE A 255 -10.90 2.78 -21.25
CA PHE A 255 -11.80 1.97 -22.07
C PHE A 255 -12.81 1.16 -21.25
N VAL A 256 -12.76 1.23 -19.93
CA VAL A 256 -13.79 0.63 -19.09
C VAL A 256 -15.10 1.40 -19.32
N SER A 257 -16.16 0.69 -19.67
CA SER A 257 -17.44 1.28 -20.13
C SER A 257 -18.03 2.29 -19.17
N GLN A 258 -17.87 2.08 -17.86
CA GLN A 258 -18.34 2.99 -16.82
C GLN A 258 -17.53 4.31 -16.73
N LEU A 259 -16.33 4.36 -17.31
CA LEU A 259 -15.37 5.47 -17.15
C LEU A 259 -15.06 6.19 -18.46
N ASN A 260 -15.31 5.57 -19.62
CA ASN A 260 -14.87 6.10 -20.90
C ASN A 260 -15.45 7.47 -21.24
N ALA A 261 -16.65 7.78 -20.76
CA ALA A 261 -17.29 9.08 -20.92
C ALA A 261 -16.86 10.12 -19.86
N LEU A 262 -16.25 9.68 -18.76
CA LEU A 262 -15.87 10.53 -17.62
C LEU A 262 -14.38 10.91 -17.64
N LEU A 263 -13.52 10.12 -18.31
CA LEU A 263 -12.08 10.37 -18.40
C LEU A 263 -11.75 11.13 -19.68
N GLY A 264 -11.47 12.41 -19.52
CA GLY A 264 -11.20 13.34 -20.62
C GLY A 264 -9.73 13.45 -20.99
N LEU A 265 -9.39 14.50 -21.74
CA LEU A 265 -8.02 14.81 -22.19
C LEU A 265 -7.04 14.92 -21.02
N THR A 266 -7.48 15.48 -19.88
CA THR A 266 -6.69 15.64 -18.67
C THR A 266 -6.16 14.29 -18.17
N TYR A 267 -6.98 13.23 -18.24
CA TYR A 267 -6.54 11.88 -17.90
C TYR A 267 -5.40 11.39 -18.80
N TYR A 268 -5.52 11.55 -20.12
CA TYR A 268 -4.48 11.11 -21.06
C TYR A 268 -3.17 11.89 -20.89
N ILE A 269 -3.25 13.20 -20.61
CA ILE A 269 -2.08 14.01 -20.26
C ILE A 269 -1.43 13.47 -18.98
N THR A 270 -2.24 13.07 -18.00
CA THR A 270 -1.74 12.47 -16.75
C THR A 270 -1.04 11.14 -17.00
N VAL A 271 -1.59 10.27 -17.87
CA VAL A 271 -0.93 9.01 -18.26
C VAL A 271 0.43 9.29 -18.90
N ALA A 272 0.52 10.27 -19.80
CA ALA A 272 1.79 10.67 -20.43
C ALA A 272 2.79 11.20 -19.39
N ALA A 273 2.34 12.05 -18.45
CA ALA A 273 3.19 12.58 -17.38
C ALA A 273 3.72 11.48 -16.47
N VAL A 274 2.89 10.50 -16.10
CA VAL A 274 3.32 9.32 -15.32
C VAL A 274 4.35 8.50 -16.10
N ALA A 275 4.16 8.27 -17.39
CA ALA A 275 5.13 7.56 -18.23
C ALA A 275 6.49 8.26 -18.25
N VAL A 276 6.52 9.62 -18.33
CA VAL A 276 7.74 10.41 -18.22
C VAL A 276 8.39 10.24 -16.84
N LEU A 277 7.61 10.35 -15.75
CA LEU A 277 8.13 10.18 -14.38
C LEU A 277 8.72 8.80 -14.15
N LEU A 278 8.08 7.74 -14.63
CA LEU A 278 8.61 6.36 -14.55
C LEU A 278 9.89 6.23 -15.39
N THR A 279 9.98 6.84 -16.54
CA THR A 279 11.21 6.88 -17.34
C THR A 279 12.34 7.56 -16.57
N VAL A 280 12.08 8.70 -15.92
CA VAL A 280 13.04 9.39 -15.05
C VAL A 280 13.47 8.48 -13.89
N GLU A 281 12.53 7.76 -13.25
CA GLU A 281 12.83 6.80 -12.18
C GLU A 281 13.86 5.74 -12.64
N HIS A 282 13.64 5.14 -13.82
CA HIS A 282 14.58 4.17 -14.38
C HIS A 282 15.92 4.78 -14.81
N CYS A 283 15.94 6.05 -15.22
CA CYS A 283 17.19 6.77 -15.55
C CYS A 283 18.02 7.12 -14.29
N LEU A 284 17.37 7.29 -13.14
CA LEU A 284 18.05 7.59 -11.87
C LEU A 284 18.82 6.40 -11.29
N VAL A 285 18.41 5.16 -11.63
CA VAL A 285 18.96 3.93 -11.05
C VAL A 285 19.65 3.12 -12.13
N LYS A 286 20.97 2.92 -11.98
CA LYS A 286 21.79 2.12 -12.89
C LYS A 286 22.26 0.83 -12.20
N PRO A 287 22.55 -0.24 -12.97
CA PRO A 287 23.03 -1.49 -12.38
C PRO A 287 24.30 -1.34 -11.54
N ASP A 288 25.14 -0.40 -11.90
CA ASP A 288 26.45 -0.16 -11.28
C ASP A 288 26.42 1.06 -10.31
N ASP A 289 25.26 1.77 -10.22
CA ASP A 289 25.06 2.90 -9.31
C ASP A 289 23.64 2.87 -8.70
N LEU A 290 23.54 2.43 -7.46
CA LEU A 290 22.32 2.37 -6.67
C LEU A 290 22.16 3.56 -5.69
N GLY A 291 23.04 4.57 -5.75
CA GLY A 291 23.07 5.68 -4.80
C GLY A 291 21.78 6.52 -4.79
N ARG A 292 21.06 6.57 -5.91
CA ARG A 292 19.83 7.36 -6.07
C ARG A 292 18.53 6.56 -5.89
N VAL A 293 18.60 5.27 -5.51
CA VAL A 293 17.42 4.41 -5.34
C VAL A 293 16.40 5.01 -4.34
N ASN A 294 16.87 5.64 -3.26
CA ASN A 294 15.95 6.24 -2.29
C ASN A 294 15.18 7.45 -2.86
N ILE A 295 15.79 8.23 -3.76
CA ILE A 295 15.13 9.36 -4.47
C ILE A 295 14.08 8.79 -5.43
N ALA A 296 14.46 7.83 -6.26
CA ALA A 296 13.57 7.13 -7.17
C ALA A 296 12.37 6.53 -6.41
N PHE A 297 12.65 5.76 -5.35
CA PHE A 297 11.62 5.07 -4.57
C PHE A 297 10.65 6.03 -3.86
N PHE A 298 11.11 7.12 -3.25
CA PHE A 298 10.23 7.94 -2.42
C PHE A 298 9.69 9.16 -3.15
N GLN A 299 10.54 9.99 -3.77
CA GLN A 299 10.11 11.26 -4.31
C GLN A 299 9.29 11.08 -5.59
N VAL A 300 9.77 10.28 -6.54
CA VAL A 300 9.07 10.07 -7.81
C VAL A 300 7.72 9.41 -7.55
N ASN A 301 7.69 8.37 -6.72
CA ASN A 301 6.46 7.64 -6.44
C ASN A 301 5.45 8.41 -5.57
N ALA A 302 5.91 9.33 -4.70
CA ALA A 302 5.02 10.24 -4.00
C ALA A 302 4.33 11.22 -4.96
N ILE A 303 5.08 11.76 -5.93
CA ILE A 303 4.52 12.65 -6.97
C ILE A 303 3.50 11.89 -7.82
N ILE A 304 3.81 10.66 -8.25
CA ILE A 304 2.89 9.83 -9.04
C ILE A 304 1.60 9.58 -8.27
N SER A 305 1.66 9.10 -7.04
CA SER A 305 0.45 8.71 -6.28
C SER A 305 -0.44 9.90 -5.94
N ILE A 306 0.15 11.01 -5.47
CA ILE A 306 -0.61 12.22 -5.12
C ILE A 306 -1.12 12.88 -6.41
N GLY A 307 -0.28 12.99 -7.43
CA GLY A 307 -0.64 13.58 -8.72
C GLY A 307 -1.80 12.86 -9.40
N LEU A 308 -1.74 11.50 -9.45
CA LEU A 308 -2.83 10.69 -9.97
C LEU A 308 -4.13 10.93 -9.19
N PHE A 309 -4.07 10.88 -7.87
CA PHE A 309 -5.26 11.12 -7.05
C PHE A 309 -5.87 12.50 -7.32
N LEU A 310 -5.07 13.56 -7.27
CA LEU A 310 -5.59 14.93 -7.41
C LEU A 310 -6.12 15.18 -8.82
N ILE A 311 -5.33 14.87 -9.86
CA ILE A 311 -5.69 15.24 -11.22
C ILE A 311 -6.85 14.39 -11.74
N VAL A 312 -6.84 13.07 -11.50
CA VAL A 312 -7.93 12.21 -11.95
C VAL A 312 -9.21 12.47 -11.16
N SER A 313 -9.12 12.78 -9.85
CA SER A 313 -10.31 13.18 -9.08
C SER A 313 -10.93 14.47 -9.59
N LEU A 314 -10.10 15.47 -9.95
CA LEU A 314 -10.59 16.72 -10.55
C LEU A 314 -11.22 16.48 -11.92
N ASP A 315 -10.64 15.63 -12.75
CA ASP A 315 -11.20 15.27 -14.05
C ASP A 315 -12.60 14.63 -13.92
N LEU A 316 -12.73 13.66 -12.98
CA LEU A 316 -14.00 12.98 -12.69
C LEU A 316 -15.07 13.89 -12.08
N LEU A 317 -14.69 14.93 -11.34
CA LEU A 317 -15.65 15.84 -10.70
C LEU A 317 -16.11 16.96 -11.63
N ASN A 318 -15.36 17.22 -12.72
CA ASN A 318 -15.67 18.28 -13.67
C ASN A 318 -16.42 17.79 -14.92
N ASN A 319 -16.46 16.47 -15.15
CA ASN A 319 -17.21 15.82 -16.25
C ASN A 319 -18.44 15.09 -15.72
#